data_14d972fdf48d675b5e725c304faf9ebe
#
_entry.id   14d972fdf48d675b5e725c304faf9ebe
#
_cell.length_a   1.000
_cell.length_b   1.000
_cell.length_c   1.000
_cell.angle_alpha   90.00
_cell.angle_beta   90.00
_cell.angle_gamma   90.00
#
_symmetry.space_group_name_H-M   'P 1'
#
loop_
_entity.id
_entity.type
_entity.pdbx_description
1 polymer ?
#
loop_
_entity_poly.entity_id
_entity_poly.type
_entity_poly.pdbx_seq_one_letter_code
_entity_poly.pdbx_strand_id
1 'polypeptide(L)'
;MSLFQAKKIRRLNIVTHRDVGYFFSSLIIVYCLSGIALNHINEWNPDFIITKDSVKIEGTYARDKITEKEISAFNRLVSQGQHKIYDFPTVDQVKIYYDNASLHVYLTQQVGIYERVSRRPLFYQSNILHRNNIKGWKWASDIFAGMLILINITGLFILKGKHGLSGRGKWLIAAGTLPPVLALVFSELL
;
A
#
# COMPACT_ATOMS: atom_id res chain seq x y z
N MET A 1 39.94 -27.59 3.93
CA MET A 1 39.91 -26.10 3.86
C MET A 1 40.90 -25.56 4.89
N SER A 2 41.87 -24.74 4.50
CA SER A 2 42.85 -24.18 5.44
C SER A 2 42.17 -23.19 6.41
N LEU A 3 42.76 -23.04 7.63
CA LEU A 3 42.25 -22.07 8.63
C LEU A 3 42.25 -20.63 8.10
N PHE A 4 43.19 -20.32 7.22
CA PHE A 4 43.27 -19.00 6.56
C PHE A 4 42.06 -18.75 5.62
N GLN A 5 41.68 -19.76 4.84
CA GLN A 5 40.52 -19.67 3.94
C GLN A 5 39.23 -19.51 4.73
N ALA A 6 39.07 -20.26 5.83
CA ALA A 6 37.90 -20.16 6.71
C ALA A 6 37.74 -18.75 7.34
N LYS A 7 38.85 -18.13 7.76
CA LYS A 7 38.85 -16.75 8.29
C LYS A 7 38.49 -15.72 7.20
N LYS A 8 39.03 -15.88 5.98
CA LYS A 8 38.74 -15.00 4.85
C LYS A 8 37.26 -15.04 4.46
N ILE A 9 36.68 -16.24 4.33
CA ILE A 9 35.25 -16.44 3.99
C ILE A 9 34.37 -15.79 5.06
N ARG A 10 34.67 -16.00 6.34
CA ARG A 10 33.89 -15.40 7.44
C ARG A 10 33.94 -13.88 7.40
N ARG A 11 35.12 -13.29 7.18
CA ARG A 11 35.27 -11.84 7.07
C ARG A 11 34.47 -11.31 5.90
N LEU A 12 34.50 -11.95 4.74
CA LEU A 12 33.73 -11.60 3.58
C LEU A 12 32.22 -11.64 3.89
N ASN A 13 31.74 -12.72 4.53
CA ASN A 13 30.34 -12.84 4.91
C ASN A 13 29.86 -11.69 5.82
N ILE A 14 30.66 -11.32 6.84
CA ILE A 14 30.31 -10.23 7.77
C ILE A 14 30.28 -8.89 7.03
N VAL A 15 31.28 -8.61 6.18
CA VAL A 15 31.34 -7.37 5.41
C VAL A 15 30.17 -7.28 4.44
N THR A 16 29.92 -8.35 3.67
CA THR A 16 28.78 -8.38 2.73
C THR A 16 27.45 -8.17 3.44
N HIS A 17 27.19 -8.90 4.52
CA HIS A 17 25.96 -8.72 5.30
C HIS A 17 25.78 -7.27 5.78
N ARG A 18 26.83 -6.69 6.33
CA ARG A 18 26.81 -5.32 6.86
C ARG A 18 26.55 -4.31 5.74
N ASP A 19 27.33 -4.38 4.66
CA ASP A 19 27.33 -3.35 3.61
C ASP A 19 26.02 -3.41 2.79
N VAL A 20 25.57 -4.62 2.44
CA VAL A 20 24.28 -4.83 1.79
C VAL A 20 23.12 -4.44 2.73
N GLY A 21 23.22 -4.77 4.02
CA GLY A 21 22.23 -4.39 5.02
C GLY A 21 22.09 -2.88 5.16
N TYR A 22 23.18 -2.14 5.23
CA TYR A 22 23.15 -0.67 5.26
C TYR A 22 22.58 -0.08 3.96
N PHE A 23 22.99 -0.58 2.80
CA PHE A 23 22.52 -0.08 1.52
C PHE A 23 21.00 -0.21 1.37
N PHE A 24 20.44 -1.32 1.78
CA PHE A 24 19.00 -1.57 1.64
C PHE A 24 18.16 -1.23 2.88
N SER A 25 18.74 -0.75 3.98
CA SER A 25 18.05 -0.54 5.25
C SER A 25 16.80 0.35 5.14
N SER A 26 16.89 1.47 4.43
CA SER A 26 15.74 2.38 4.23
C SER A 26 14.63 1.73 3.41
N LEU A 27 14.99 0.99 2.35
CA LEU A 27 14.02 0.31 1.51
C LEU A 27 13.33 -0.84 2.27
N ILE A 28 14.06 -1.57 3.12
CA ILE A 28 13.50 -2.59 4.01
C ILE A 28 12.42 -1.96 4.92
N ILE A 29 12.74 -0.84 5.57
CA ILE A 29 11.79 -0.13 6.45
C ILE A 29 10.54 0.30 5.68
N VAL A 30 10.70 0.90 4.49
CA VAL A 30 9.59 1.33 3.63
C VAL A 30 8.69 0.15 3.27
N TYR A 31 9.26 -1.00 2.85
CA TYR A 31 8.50 -2.18 2.49
C TYR A 31 7.80 -2.82 3.70
N CYS A 32 8.46 -2.86 4.87
CA CYS A 32 7.84 -3.36 6.10
C CYS A 32 6.64 -2.50 6.53
N LEU A 33 6.79 -1.17 6.54
CA LEU A 33 5.71 -0.26 6.88
C LEU A 33 4.55 -0.33 5.88
N SER A 34 4.86 -0.40 4.59
CA SER A 34 3.87 -0.61 3.55
C SER A 34 3.15 -1.95 3.70
N GLY A 35 3.87 -3.03 4.00
CA GLY A 35 3.28 -4.35 4.23
C GLY A 35 2.29 -4.34 5.40
N ILE A 36 2.67 -3.72 6.52
CA ILE A 36 1.75 -3.54 7.67
C ILE A 36 0.51 -2.75 7.25
N ALA A 37 0.67 -1.64 6.55
CA ALA A 37 -0.44 -0.83 6.09
C ALA A 37 -1.40 -1.59 5.16
N LEU A 38 -0.85 -2.38 4.23
CA LEU A 38 -1.62 -3.19 3.29
C LEU A 38 -2.35 -4.37 3.97
N ASN A 39 -1.81 -4.92 5.05
CA ASN A 39 -2.50 -5.96 5.83
C ASN A 39 -3.79 -5.45 6.48
N HIS A 40 -3.88 -4.15 6.75
CA HIS A 40 -5.04 -3.51 7.39
C HIS A 40 -5.96 -2.77 6.40
N ILE A 41 -5.94 -3.13 5.12
CA ILE A 41 -6.70 -2.45 4.07
C ILE A 41 -8.23 -2.47 4.30
N ASN A 42 -8.74 -3.45 5.02
CA ASN A 42 -10.15 -3.56 5.38
C ASN A 42 -10.55 -2.68 6.57
N GLU A 43 -9.59 -2.21 7.36
CA GLU A 43 -9.81 -1.35 8.53
C GLU A 43 -9.67 0.13 8.17
N TRP A 44 -8.79 0.45 7.24
CA TRP A 44 -8.55 1.80 6.78
C TRP A 44 -7.99 1.79 5.35
N ASN A 45 -8.14 2.92 4.62
CA ASN A 45 -7.57 3.04 3.28
C ASN A 45 -6.11 3.57 3.39
N PRO A 46 -5.09 2.72 3.14
CA PRO A 46 -3.69 3.16 3.26
C PRO A 46 -3.22 4.03 2.09
N ASP A 47 -3.94 4.05 0.96
CA ASP A 47 -3.56 4.82 -0.23
C ASP A 47 -4.18 6.21 -0.25
N PHE A 48 -5.45 6.33 0.20
CA PHE A 48 -6.22 7.55 0.02
C PHE A 48 -6.89 8.01 1.32
N ILE A 49 -6.98 9.33 1.45
CA ILE A 49 -7.85 10.00 2.40
C ILE A 49 -9.10 10.39 1.65
N ILE A 50 -10.27 9.89 2.09
CA ILE A 50 -11.56 10.18 1.51
C ILE A 50 -12.31 11.06 2.50
N THR A 51 -12.63 12.30 2.09
CA THR A 51 -13.45 13.23 2.87
C THR A 51 -14.81 13.35 2.20
N LYS A 52 -15.88 13.37 3.01
CA LYS A 52 -17.26 13.50 2.57
C LYS A 52 -17.89 14.69 3.25
N ASP A 53 -18.30 15.65 2.45
CA ASP A 53 -18.98 16.85 2.91
C ASP A 53 -20.42 16.84 2.36
N SER A 54 -21.40 17.18 3.22
CA SER A 54 -22.79 17.33 2.81
C SER A 54 -23.03 18.75 2.33
N VAL A 55 -23.62 18.88 1.16
CA VAL A 55 -23.93 20.18 0.54
C VAL A 55 -25.44 20.28 0.34
N LYS A 56 -26.04 21.38 0.77
CA LYS A 56 -27.48 21.63 0.53
C LYS A 56 -27.69 22.05 -0.92
N ILE A 57 -28.64 21.41 -1.58
CA ILE A 57 -29.07 21.72 -2.93
C ILE A 57 -30.34 22.56 -2.85
N GLU A 58 -30.34 23.74 -3.49
CA GLU A 58 -31.54 24.58 -3.55
C GLU A 58 -32.42 24.16 -4.71
N GLY A 59 -33.70 23.96 -4.42
CA GLY A 59 -34.70 23.55 -5.42
C GLY A 59 -34.83 22.04 -5.58
N THR A 60 -35.92 21.63 -6.21
CA THR A 60 -36.17 20.24 -6.59
C THR A 60 -36.05 20.11 -8.10
N TYR A 61 -35.29 19.13 -8.51
CA TYR A 61 -34.98 18.91 -9.93
C TYR A 61 -35.55 17.57 -10.38
N ALA A 62 -36.13 17.56 -11.57
CA ALA A 62 -36.44 16.34 -12.28
C ALA A 62 -35.30 16.01 -13.24
N ARG A 63 -35.00 14.74 -13.43
CA ARG A 63 -33.87 14.27 -14.25
C ARG A 63 -33.86 14.86 -15.66
N ASP A 64 -35.02 14.97 -16.31
CA ASP A 64 -35.24 15.51 -17.64
C ASP A 64 -34.96 17.03 -17.77
N LYS A 65 -34.91 17.72 -16.61
CA LYS A 65 -34.63 19.17 -16.53
C LYS A 65 -33.18 19.49 -16.14
N ILE A 66 -32.35 18.47 -15.90
CA ILE A 66 -30.92 18.67 -15.63
C ILE A 66 -30.20 18.93 -16.94
N THR A 67 -29.74 20.15 -17.11
CA THR A 67 -28.92 20.58 -18.24
C THR A 67 -27.53 21.01 -17.77
N GLU A 68 -26.63 21.34 -18.70
CA GLU A 68 -25.30 21.85 -18.38
C GLU A 68 -25.31 23.09 -17.47
N LYS A 69 -26.40 23.87 -17.49
CA LYS A 69 -26.58 25.02 -16.61
C LYS A 69 -26.73 24.60 -15.14
N GLU A 70 -27.54 23.61 -14.87
CA GLU A 70 -27.74 23.06 -13.52
C GLU A 70 -26.46 22.37 -13.03
N ILE A 71 -25.79 21.60 -13.90
CA ILE A 71 -24.48 20.99 -13.58
C ILE A 71 -23.45 22.07 -13.23
N SER A 72 -23.40 23.15 -13.98
CA SER A 72 -22.52 24.29 -13.70
C SER A 72 -22.86 25.00 -12.38
N ALA A 73 -24.14 25.03 -11.99
CA ALA A 73 -24.54 25.53 -10.68
C ALA A 73 -24.08 24.61 -9.55
N PHE A 74 -24.20 23.29 -9.71
CA PHE A 74 -23.72 22.29 -8.74
C PHE A 74 -22.18 22.34 -8.60
N ASN A 75 -21.45 22.54 -9.71
CA ASN A 75 -19.99 22.72 -9.65
C ASN A 75 -19.58 23.90 -8.75
N ARG A 76 -20.31 25.01 -8.84
CA ARG A 76 -20.03 26.21 -8.02
C ARG A 76 -20.26 25.99 -6.54
N LEU A 77 -21.26 25.18 -6.15
CA LEU A 77 -21.54 24.87 -4.74
C LEU A 77 -20.37 24.17 -4.05
N VAL A 78 -19.58 23.39 -4.80
CA VAL A 78 -18.42 22.66 -4.28
C VAL A 78 -17.08 23.32 -4.69
N SER A 79 -17.12 24.56 -5.15
CA SER A 79 -15.94 25.34 -5.57
C SER A 79 -15.12 24.63 -6.67
N GLN A 80 -15.78 23.90 -7.56
CA GLN A 80 -15.16 23.26 -8.72
C GLN A 80 -15.42 24.10 -9.99
N GLY A 81 -14.42 24.24 -10.86
CA GLY A 81 -14.54 24.99 -12.08
C GLY A 81 -15.26 24.21 -13.18
N GLN A 82 -14.72 23.07 -13.53
CA GLN A 82 -15.25 22.19 -14.58
C GLN A 82 -15.32 20.75 -14.08
N HIS A 83 -16.32 20.03 -14.53
CA HIS A 83 -16.43 18.58 -14.37
C HIS A 83 -15.81 17.85 -15.58
N LYS A 84 -15.43 16.59 -15.38
CA LYS A 84 -14.97 15.72 -16.47
C LYS A 84 -16.14 15.10 -17.22
N ILE A 85 -17.06 14.55 -16.47
CA ILE A 85 -18.25 13.86 -16.95
C ILE A 85 -19.29 13.86 -15.85
N TYR A 86 -20.54 13.69 -16.21
CA TYR A 86 -21.60 13.35 -15.27
C TYR A 86 -22.46 12.22 -15.81
N ASP A 87 -23.10 11.48 -14.93
CA ASP A 87 -24.05 10.43 -15.25
C ASP A 87 -25.25 10.44 -14.28
N PHE A 88 -26.22 9.61 -14.59
CA PHE A 88 -27.43 9.43 -13.79
C PHE A 88 -27.51 7.96 -13.31
N PRO A 89 -26.91 7.62 -12.16
CA PRO A 89 -26.94 6.25 -11.63
C PRO A 89 -28.35 5.74 -11.38
N THR A 90 -29.26 6.64 -10.98
CA THR A 90 -30.68 6.35 -10.76
C THR A 90 -31.55 7.50 -11.31
N VAL A 91 -32.88 7.33 -11.28
CA VAL A 91 -33.84 8.37 -11.70
C VAL A 91 -33.75 9.62 -10.83
N ASP A 92 -33.39 9.46 -9.55
CA ASP A 92 -33.33 10.53 -8.55
C ASP A 92 -31.90 10.99 -8.23
N GLN A 93 -30.90 10.58 -9.00
CA GLN A 93 -29.50 10.91 -8.71
C GLN A 93 -28.79 11.40 -9.96
N VAL A 94 -27.94 12.42 -9.78
CA VAL A 94 -26.87 12.79 -10.72
C VAL A 94 -25.53 12.72 -10.02
N LYS A 95 -24.56 12.10 -10.64
CA LYS A 95 -23.18 11.99 -10.16
C LYS A 95 -22.27 12.76 -11.12
N ILE A 96 -21.56 13.72 -10.56
CA ILE A 96 -20.63 14.59 -11.27
C ILE A 96 -19.21 14.23 -10.86
N TYR A 97 -18.35 14.00 -11.83
CA TYR A 97 -16.96 13.58 -11.59
C TYR A 97 -15.99 14.71 -11.91
N TYR A 98 -15.05 14.92 -11.01
CA TYR A 98 -13.92 15.83 -11.11
C TYR A 98 -12.60 15.04 -11.13
N ASP A 99 -11.44 15.72 -11.14
CA ASP A 99 -10.14 15.04 -11.15
C ASP A 99 -9.90 14.15 -9.94
N ASN A 100 -10.16 14.68 -8.75
CA ASN A 100 -9.92 13.99 -7.48
C ASN A 100 -11.14 14.09 -6.55
N ALA A 101 -12.33 14.23 -7.11
CA ALA A 101 -13.55 14.36 -6.35
C ALA A 101 -14.77 13.89 -7.16
N SER A 102 -15.88 13.66 -6.47
CA SER A 102 -17.19 13.48 -7.10
C SER A 102 -18.27 14.13 -6.26
N LEU A 103 -19.32 14.61 -6.90
CA LEU A 103 -20.51 15.14 -6.25
C LEU A 103 -21.69 14.24 -6.61
N HIS A 104 -22.28 13.62 -5.60
CA HIS A 104 -23.52 12.86 -5.72
C HIS A 104 -24.68 13.77 -5.31
N VAL A 105 -25.52 14.18 -6.22
CA VAL A 105 -26.70 15.00 -5.96
C VAL A 105 -27.94 14.11 -5.93
N TYR A 106 -28.67 14.15 -4.82
CA TYR A 106 -29.97 13.50 -4.64
C TYR A 106 -31.05 14.54 -4.91
N LEU A 107 -31.69 14.41 -6.08
CA LEU A 107 -32.54 15.46 -6.66
C LEU A 107 -33.78 15.75 -5.82
N THR A 108 -34.40 14.71 -5.25
CA THR A 108 -35.62 14.84 -4.42
C THR A 108 -35.28 15.22 -2.98
N GLN A 109 -34.15 14.76 -2.46
CA GLN A 109 -33.74 15.00 -1.07
C GLN A 109 -33.08 16.36 -0.86
N GLN A 110 -32.78 17.08 -1.92
CA GLN A 110 -32.09 18.37 -1.88
C GLN A 110 -30.74 18.36 -1.16
N VAL A 111 -30.03 17.23 -1.27
CA VAL A 111 -28.73 17.00 -0.63
C VAL A 111 -27.73 16.55 -1.68
N GLY A 112 -26.54 17.13 -1.65
CA GLY A 112 -25.37 16.68 -2.36
C GLY A 112 -24.34 16.10 -1.39
N ILE A 113 -23.71 14.98 -1.74
CA ILE A 113 -22.54 14.45 -1.04
C ILE A 113 -21.34 14.69 -1.90
N TYR A 114 -20.49 15.61 -1.46
CA TYR A 114 -19.24 15.91 -2.12
C TYR A 114 -18.12 15.05 -1.50
N GLU A 115 -17.60 14.14 -2.30
CA GLU A 115 -16.55 13.22 -1.91
C GLU A 115 -15.24 13.65 -2.58
N ARG A 116 -14.23 13.94 -1.77
CA ARG A 116 -12.89 14.29 -2.22
C ARG A 116 -11.91 13.17 -1.87
N VAL A 117 -11.08 12.82 -2.84
CA VAL A 117 -10.06 11.78 -2.69
C VAL A 117 -8.68 12.44 -2.78
N SER A 118 -7.87 12.30 -1.75
CA SER A 118 -6.47 12.75 -1.75
C SER A 118 -5.52 11.60 -1.44
N ARG A 119 -4.33 11.64 -2.01
CA ARG A 119 -3.31 10.61 -1.75
C ARG A 119 -2.79 10.76 -0.32
N ARG A 120 -2.70 9.66 0.40
CA ARG A 120 -2.12 9.65 1.74
C ARG A 120 -0.60 9.79 1.65
N PRO A 121 0.00 10.88 2.18
CA PRO A 121 1.44 11.10 2.09
C PRO A 121 2.22 9.91 2.65
N LEU A 122 3.36 9.60 2.04
CA LEU A 122 4.28 8.50 2.35
C LEU A 122 3.68 7.10 2.08
N PHE A 123 2.48 6.81 2.58
CA PHE A 123 1.86 5.49 2.42
C PHE A 123 1.49 5.19 0.97
N TYR A 124 0.89 6.15 0.25
CA TYR A 124 0.58 5.97 -1.17
C TYR A 124 1.84 5.63 -1.97
N GLN A 125 2.92 6.39 -1.79
CA GLN A 125 4.19 6.18 -2.51
C GLN A 125 4.82 4.83 -2.15
N SER A 126 4.84 4.46 -0.87
CA SER A 126 5.38 3.18 -0.40
C SER A 126 4.59 2.00 -0.97
N ASN A 127 3.25 2.12 -0.99
CA ASN A 127 2.37 1.07 -1.46
C ASN A 127 2.47 0.85 -2.96
N ILE A 128 2.61 1.91 -3.78
CA ILE A 128 2.80 1.74 -5.23
C ILE A 128 4.15 1.09 -5.58
N LEU A 129 5.19 1.35 -4.78
CA LEU A 129 6.48 0.65 -4.90
C LEU A 129 6.33 -0.82 -4.52
N HIS A 130 5.72 -1.10 -3.38
CA HIS A 130 5.53 -2.46 -2.87
C HIS A 130 4.69 -3.33 -3.84
N ARG A 131 3.66 -2.76 -4.45
CA ARG A 131 2.78 -3.46 -5.40
C ARG A 131 3.30 -3.46 -6.85
N ASN A 132 4.51 -2.97 -7.08
CA ASN A 132 5.12 -2.87 -8.42
C ASN A 132 4.28 -2.07 -9.44
N ASN A 133 3.54 -1.06 -8.99
CA ASN A 133 2.64 -0.26 -9.85
C ASN A 133 3.38 0.86 -10.62
N ILE A 134 4.71 0.86 -10.62
CA ILE A 134 5.53 1.78 -11.39
C ILE A 134 6.18 1.02 -12.55
N LYS A 135 6.04 1.55 -13.76
CA LYS A 135 6.65 0.95 -14.96
C LYS A 135 8.18 0.82 -14.77
N GLY A 136 8.69 -0.37 -14.99
CA GLY A 136 10.13 -0.67 -14.85
C GLY A 136 10.60 -0.99 -13.42
N TRP A 137 9.82 -0.69 -12.38
CA TRP A 137 10.18 -0.94 -10.98
C TRP A 137 10.32 -2.44 -10.64
N LYS A 138 9.63 -3.31 -11.36
CA LYS A 138 9.67 -4.76 -11.15
C LYS A 138 11.09 -5.32 -11.05
N TRP A 139 11.99 -4.92 -11.95
CA TRP A 139 13.38 -5.37 -11.91
C TRP A 139 14.13 -4.92 -10.66
N ALA A 140 13.92 -3.68 -10.24
CA ALA A 140 14.52 -3.18 -8.99
C ALA A 140 13.97 -3.93 -7.76
N SER A 141 12.67 -4.24 -7.75
CA SER A 141 12.02 -5.03 -6.71
C SER A 141 12.55 -6.47 -6.64
N ASP A 142 12.77 -7.11 -7.80
CA ASP A 142 13.34 -8.47 -7.87
C ASP A 142 14.79 -8.49 -7.34
N ILE A 143 15.61 -7.51 -7.72
CA ILE A 143 16.97 -7.35 -7.19
C ILE A 143 16.92 -7.14 -5.67
N PHE A 144 16.03 -6.27 -5.19
CA PHE A 144 15.84 -6.04 -3.75
C PHE A 144 15.45 -7.31 -3.01
N ALA A 145 14.49 -8.07 -3.54
CA ALA A 145 14.08 -9.37 -2.96
C ALA A 145 15.25 -10.36 -2.89
N GLY A 146 16.05 -10.45 -3.97
CA GLY A 146 17.27 -11.26 -3.98
C GLY A 146 18.30 -10.83 -2.94
N MET A 147 18.47 -9.51 -2.74
CA MET A 147 19.37 -8.98 -1.70
C MET A 147 18.84 -9.23 -0.28
N LEU A 148 17.52 -9.22 -0.06
CA LEU A 148 16.93 -9.64 1.22
C LEU A 148 17.23 -11.10 1.54
N ILE A 149 17.13 -11.97 0.54
CA ILE A 149 17.51 -13.39 0.70
C ILE A 149 19.00 -13.50 1.07
N LEU A 150 19.86 -12.75 0.37
CA LEU A 150 21.30 -12.73 0.65
C LEU A 150 21.60 -12.23 2.07
N ILE A 151 20.96 -11.14 2.51
CA ILE A 151 21.09 -10.62 3.89
C ILE A 151 20.67 -11.68 4.90
N ASN A 152 19.54 -12.35 4.69
CA ASN A 152 19.07 -13.42 5.57
C ASN A 152 20.11 -14.56 5.65
N ILE A 153 20.52 -15.11 4.51
CA ILE A 153 21.49 -16.21 4.47
C ILE A 153 22.80 -15.81 5.14
N THR A 154 23.35 -14.66 4.78
CA THR A 154 24.63 -14.20 5.37
C THR A 154 24.52 -13.95 6.86
N GLY A 155 23.36 -13.47 7.34
CA GLY A 155 23.08 -13.24 8.76
C GLY A 155 23.14 -14.53 9.60
N LEU A 156 22.64 -15.65 9.08
CA LEU A 156 22.65 -16.94 9.76
C LEU A 156 24.07 -17.45 10.08
N PHE A 157 25.07 -17.03 9.30
CA PHE A 157 26.46 -17.49 9.44
C PHE A 157 27.37 -16.47 10.16
N ILE A 158 26.86 -15.35 10.66
CA ILE A 158 27.65 -14.36 11.40
C ILE A 158 28.14 -14.94 12.73
N LEU A 159 27.22 -15.54 13.50
CA LEU A 159 27.52 -16.11 14.80
C LEU A 159 27.88 -17.60 14.70
N LYS A 160 28.74 -18.04 15.59
CA LYS A 160 29.18 -19.46 15.71
C LYS A 160 28.95 -19.99 17.11
N GLY A 161 29.10 -21.31 17.25
CA GLY A 161 28.98 -22.02 18.54
C GLY A 161 27.58 -22.02 19.11
N LYS A 162 27.45 -21.88 20.43
CA LYS A 162 26.15 -21.97 21.13
C LYS A 162 25.12 -20.91 20.71
N HIS A 163 25.54 -19.78 20.18
CA HIS A 163 24.67 -18.70 19.72
C HIS A 163 24.42 -18.70 18.21
N GLY A 164 25.15 -19.51 17.45
CA GLY A 164 25.05 -19.63 16.01
C GLY A 164 23.99 -20.62 15.54
N LEU A 165 23.98 -20.88 14.23
CA LEU A 165 23.04 -21.76 13.55
C LEU A 165 23.05 -23.20 14.15
N SER A 166 24.22 -23.77 14.47
CA SER A 166 24.35 -25.12 15.08
C SER A 166 23.92 -25.19 16.54
N GLY A 167 23.77 -24.06 17.22
CA GLY A 167 23.32 -23.96 18.60
C GLY A 167 21.85 -23.52 18.72
N ARG A 168 21.65 -22.35 19.37
CA ARG A 168 20.32 -21.75 19.59
C ARG A 168 19.63 -21.39 18.27
N GLY A 169 20.38 -21.02 17.22
CA GLY A 169 19.84 -20.55 15.93
C GLY A 169 18.88 -21.54 15.28
N LYS A 170 19.20 -22.84 15.30
CA LYS A 170 18.34 -23.90 14.72
C LYS A 170 16.93 -23.92 15.35
N TRP A 171 16.86 -23.75 16.68
CA TRP A 171 15.60 -23.77 17.40
C TRP A 171 14.76 -22.53 17.14
N LEU A 172 15.41 -21.37 17.00
CA LEU A 172 14.73 -20.11 16.64
C LEU A 172 14.20 -20.16 15.20
N ILE A 173 14.94 -20.74 14.25
CA ILE A 173 14.47 -20.95 12.87
C ILE A 173 13.27 -21.88 12.86
N ALA A 174 13.36 -23.02 13.56
CA ALA A 174 12.24 -23.96 13.66
C ALA A 174 10.99 -23.29 14.27
N ALA A 175 11.15 -22.55 15.36
CA ALA A 175 10.05 -21.80 15.97
C ALA A 175 9.47 -20.72 15.06
N GLY A 176 10.32 -20.00 14.31
CA GLY A 176 9.86 -18.98 13.35
C GLY A 176 9.18 -19.55 12.09
N THR A 177 9.49 -20.81 11.73
CA THR A 177 8.83 -21.50 10.61
C THR A 177 7.46 -22.07 11.01
N LEU A 178 7.21 -22.30 12.29
CA LEU A 178 5.98 -22.92 12.77
C LEU A 178 4.71 -22.09 12.46
N PRO A 179 4.63 -20.77 12.74
CA PRO A 179 3.43 -19.99 12.48
C PRO A 179 2.94 -20.03 11.02
N PRO A 180 3.79 -19.78 9.98
CA PRO A 180 3.32 -19.84 8.60
C PRO A 180 2.90 -21.27 8.19
N VAL A 181 3.59 -22.31 8.68
CA VAL A 181 3.19 -23.69 8.39
C VAL A 181 1.83 -24.01 9.02
N LEU A 182 1.61 -23.63 10.28
CA LEU A 182 0.31 -23.80 10.93
C LEU A 182 -0.80 -23.02 10.20
N ALA A 183 -0.54 -21.80 9.82
CA ALA A 183 -1.52 -20.98 9.07
C ALA A 183 -1.93 -21.66 7.76
N LEU A 184 -0.99 -22.24 7.01
CA LEU A 184 -1.29 -22.96 5.77
C LEU A 184 -2.09 -24.24 6.04
N VAL A 185 -1.71 -25.03 7.03
CA VAL A 185 -2.44 -26.25 7.40
C VAL A 185 -3.87 -25.94 7.83
N PHE A 186 -4.08 -24.91 8.65
CA PHE A 186 -5.43 -24.52 9.09
C PHE A 186 -6.25 -23.91 7.95
N SER A 187 -5.64 -23.23 6.98
CA SER A 187 -6.38 -22.67 5.84
C SER A 187 -6.92 -23.75 4.88
N GLU A 188 -6.32 -24.94 4.86
CA GLU A 188 -6.81 -26.08 4.08
C GLU A 188 -7.89 -26.90 4.81
N LEU A 189 -8.03 -26.69 6.12
CA LEU A 189 -9.01 -27.41 6.95
C LEU A 189 -10.33 -26.63 7.15
N LEU A 190 -10.36 -25.34 6.77
CA LEU A 190 -11.51 -24.43 6.83
C LEU A 190 -12.13 -24.20 5.46
#